data_b7263cc554484c7de6f141486ecc393b
#
_entry.id   b7263cc554484c7de6f141486ecc393b
#
_cell.length_a   1.000
_cell.length_b   1.000
_cell.length_c   1.000
_cell.angle_alpha   90.00
_cell.angle_beta   90.00
_cell.angle_gamma   90.00
#
_symmetry.space_group_name_H-M   'P 1'
#
loop_
_entity.id
_entity.type
_entity.pdbx_description
1 polymer ?
#
loop_
_entity_poly.entity_id
_entity_poly.type
_entity_poly.pdbx_seq_one_letter_code
_entity_poly.pdbx_strand_id
1 'polypeptide(L)'
;MKLPRTGIGFDAHRIEPGKPCMIACLSFPSDDGCEGHSDGDLVSHALVDALLSASHLGDLGSFVGVDLPETKGISGTALLQAARAKLEQEGFTIGNVACQLVGQTPKMGPRRAEAEAAIQKILGCPVSISATTTDHMGFTGSGEGRAAVATALVY
;
A
#
# COMPACT_ATOMS: atom_id res chain seq x y z
N MET A 1 8.98 0.74 28.92
CA MET A 1 7.89 0.37 27.98
C MET A 1 7.82 1.41 26.89
N LYS A 2 7.91 1.00 25.63
CA LYS A 2 7.67 1.91 24.51
C LYS A 2 6.16 2.08 24.33
N LEU A 3 5.73 3.33 24.22
CA LEU A 3 4.32 3.61 23.93
C LEU A 3 4.03 3.29 22.45
N PRO A 4 2.87 2.70 22.16
CA PRO A 4 2.47 2.47 20.78
C PRO A 4 2.22 3.80 20.06
N ARG A 5 2.54 3.83 18.77
CA ARG A 5 2.36 4.99 17.89
C ARG A 5 1.49 4.59 16.71
N THR A 6 0.62 5.48 16.31
CA THR A 6 -0.20 5.28 15.11
C THR A 6 0.32 6.13 13.97
N GLY A 7 0.13 5.62 12.77
CA GLY A 7 0.45 6.33 11.54
C GLY A 7 -0.67 6.19 10.53
N ILE A 8 -0.69 7.10 9.57
CA ILE A 8 -1.65 7.12 8.48
C ILE A 8 -0.91 7.23 7.15
N GLY A 9 -1.43 6.55 6.14
CA GLY A 9 -0.96 6.65 4.78
C GLY A 9 -2.14 6.79 3.83
N PHE A 10 -1.96 7.59 2.81
CA PHE A 10 -2.93 7.76 1.72
C PHE A 10 -2.18 7.76 0.41
N ASP A 11 -2.73 7.05 -0.58
CA ASP A 11 -2.20 7.07 -1.93
C ASP A 11 -3.33 7.04 -2.95
N ALA A 12 -3.14 7.70 -4.07
CA ALA A 12 -4.10 7.71 -5.16
C ALA A 12 -3.36 7.75 -6.50
N HIS A 13 -3.82 6.95 -7.45
CA HIS A 13 -3.23 6.86 -8.77
C HIS A 13 -4.31 6.76 -9.83
N ARG A 14 -4.00 7.31 -11.01
CA ARG A 14 -4.82 7.13 -12.21
C ARG A 14 -4.68 5.69 -12.70
N ILE A 15 -5.76 5.12 -13.19
CA ILE A 15 -5.74 3.83 -13.89
C ILE A 15 -5.16 4.04 -15.28
N GLU A 16 -4.18 3.22 -15.64
CA GLU A 16 -3.52 3.25 -16.95
C GLU A 16 -3.95 2.05 -17.78
N PRO A 17 -4.71 2.24 -18.86
CA PRO A 17 -5.14 1.14 -19.71
C PRO A 17 -3.97 0.29 -20.22
N GLY A 18 -4.10 -1.03 -20.10
CA GLY A 18 -3.10 -1.98 -20.59
C GLY A 18 -1.94 -2.25 -19.63
N LYS A 19 -1.84 -1.50 -18.53
CA LYS A 19 -0.80 -1.75 -17.54
C LYS A 19 -1.19 -2.94 -16.64
N PRO A 20 -0.25 -3.85 -16.31
CA PRO A 20 -0.53 -4.91 -15.34
C PRO A 20 -1.01 -4.36 -14.01
N CYS A 21 -2.07 -4.95 -13.47
CA CYS A 21 -2.66 -4.52 -12.19
C CYS A 21 -2.04 -5.28 -11.02
N MET A 22 -1.25 -4.55 -10.24
CA MET A 22 -0.68 -5.04 -8.98
C MET A 22 -1.30 -4.27 -7.83
N ILE A 23 -2.01 -4.96 -6.95
CA ILE A 23 -2.68 -4.38 -5.77
C ILE A 23 -2.48 -5.33 -4.60
N ALA A 24 -2.04 -4.79 -3.46
CA ALA A 24 -1.82 -5.57 -2.23
C ALA A 24 -0.88 -6.76 -2.46
N CYS A 25 0.18 -6.55 -3.23
CA CYS A 25 1.17 -7.56 -3.61
C CYS A 25 0.63 -8.71 -4.46
N LEU A 26 -0.58 -8.57 -5.03
CA LEU A 26 -1.21 -9.56 -5.89
C LEU A 26 -1.36 -9.04 -7.32
N SER A 27 -1.28 -9.95 -8.28
CA SER A 27 -1.61 -9.66 -9.67
C SER A 27 -3.10 -9.87 -9.92
N PHE A 28 -3.74 -8.88 -10.58
CA PHE A 28 -5.13 -8.96 -11.02
C PHE A 28 -5.17 -8.90 -12.54
N PRO A 29 -5.05 -10.05 -13.23
CA PRO A 29 -4.83 -10.05 -14.69
C PRO A 29 -6.02 -9.57 -15.52
N SER A 30 -7.23 -9.52 -14.95
CA SER A 30 -8.43 -9.05 -15.64
C SER A 30 -8.66 -7.54 -15.51
N ASP A 31 -7.78 -6.82 -14.79
CA ASP A 31 -7.96 -5.39 -14.53
C ASP A 31 -6.73 -4.60 -15.00
N ASP A 32 -6.95 -3.32 -15.32
CA ASP A 32 -5.86 -2.40 -15.63
C ASP A 32 -5.18 -1.91 -14.34
N GLY A 33 -3.87 -1.75 -14.39
CA GLY A 33 -3.07 -1.22 -13.30
C GLY A 33 -3.12 0.30 -13.20
N CYS A 34 -2.34 0.84 -12.27
CA CYS A 34 -2.26 2.27 -12.04
C CYS A 34 -0.96 2.86 -12.57
N GLU A 35 -1.02 4.11 -13.02
CA GLU A 35 0.16 4.90 -13.38
C GLU A 35 1.10 5.02 -12.18
N GLY A 36 2.38 5.21 -12.45
CA GLY A 36 3.37 5.50 -11.43
C GLY A 36 4.76 5.04 -11.82
N HIS A 37 5.74 5.54 -11.08
CA HIS A 37 7.14 5.17 -11.23
C HIS A 37 7.39 3.70 -10.81
N SER A 38 6.64 3.24 -9.81
CA SER A 38 6.64 1.86 -9.32
C SER A 38 5.71 0.95 -10.13
N ASP A 39 5.36 -0.22 -9.58
CA ASP A 39 4.37 -1.10 -10.20
C ASP A 39 2.91 -0.62 -10.05
N GLY A 40 2.71 0.53 -9.39
CA GLY A 40 1.38 1.11 -9.18
C GLY A 40 0.56 0.49 -8.06
N ASP A 41 1.17 -0.34 -7.21
CA ASP A 41 0.49 -0.96 -6.06
C ASP A 41 0.24 0.07 -4.95
N LEU A 42 -0.88 0.78 -5.08
CA LEU A 42 -1.20 1.86 -4.14
C LEU A 42 -1.54 1.37 -2.73
N VAL A 43 -1.95 0.14 -2.55
CA VAL A 43 -2.16 -0.44 -1.21
C VAL A 43 -0.81 -0.56 -0.50
N SER A 44 0.20 -1.09 -1.17
CA SER A 44 1.56 -1.15 -0.61
C SER A 44 2.13 0.23 -0.33
N HIS A 45 1.91 1.20 -1.22
CA HIS A 45 2.35 2.59 -1.02
C HIS A 45 1.71 3.21 0.23
N ALA A 46 0.41 3.07 0.39
CA ALA A 46 -0.30 3.60 1.56
C ALA A 46 0.18 2.95 2.86
N LEU A 47 0.42 1.64 2.83
CA LEU A 47 0.96 0.92 3.99
C LEU A 47 2.38 1.39 4.35
N VAL A 48 3.25 1.59 3.37
CA VAL A 48 4.59 2.12 3.61
C VAL A 48 4.50 3.52 4.23
N ASP A 49 3.68 4.40 3.69
CA ASP A 49 3.46 5.73 4.27
C ASP A 49 2.97 5.66 5.72
N ALA A 50 2.02 4.78 6.01
CA ALA A 50 1.50 4.60 7.36
C ALA A 50 2.59 4.13 8.34
N LEU A 51 3.43 3.18 7.92
CA LEU A 51 4.54 2.69 8.73
C LEU A 51 5.58 3.78 9.00
N LEU A 52 5.96 4.54 7.99
CA LEU A 52 6.91 5.65 8.13
C LEU A 52 6.33 6.78 8.97
N SER A 53 5.04 7.10 8.81
CA SER A 53 4.33 8.06 9.63
C SER A 53 4.33 7.66 11.11
N ALA A 54 3.98 6.42 11.41
CA ALA A 54 3.94 5.91 12.79
C ALA A 54 5.30 5.97 13.47
N SER A 55 6.36 5.65 12.74
CA SER A 55 7.74 5.62 13.24
C SER A 55 8.44 6.98 13.19
N HIS A 56 7.81 7.99 12.60
CA HIS A 56 8.39 9.33 12.37
C HIS A 56 9.67 9.26 11.52
N LEU A 57 9.66 8.41 10.50
CA LEU A 57 10.79 8.23 9.58
C LEU A 57 10.56 8.83 8.19
N GLY A 58 9.59 9.74 8.09
CA GLY A 58 9.29 10.44 6.85
C GLY A 58 8.09 9.88 6.10
N ASP A 59 8.19 9.85 4.80
CA ASP A 59 7.15 9.40 3.88
C ASP A 59 7.76 8.60 2.72
N LEU A 60 6.90 8.08 1.86
CA LEU A 60 7.31 7.28 0.70
C LEU A 60 8.27 8.04 -0.21
N GLY A 61 7.98 9.31 -0.50
CA GLY A 61 8.81 10.14 -1.36
C GLY A 61 10.23 10.32 -0.83
N SER A 62 10.39 10.57 0.47
CA SER A 62 11.71 10.70 1.09
C SER A 62 12.42 9.35 1.26
N PHE A 63 11.65 8.27 1.34
CA PHE A 63 12.17 6.91 1.56
C PHE A 63 12.78 6.29 0.30
N VAL A 64 12.07 6.37 -0.84
CA VAL A 64 12.51 5.77 -2.11
C VAL A 64 13.01 6.79 -3.12
N GLY A 65 12.78 8.07 -2.86
CA GLY A 65 13.01 9.13 -3.83
C GLY A 65 11.93 9.14 -4.93
N VAL A 66 11.88 10.25 -5.66
CA VAL A 66 10.95 10.43 -6.77
C VAL A 66 11.72 10.33 -8.06
N ASP A 67 11.23 9.50 -9.00
CA ASP A 67 11.79 9.36 -10.35
C ASP A 67 13.28 8.93 -10.38
N LEU A 68 13.75 8.20 -9.37
CA LEU A 68 15.09 7.63 -9.39
C LEU A 68 15.12 6.40 -10.32
N PRO A 69 16.11 6.29 -11.24
CA PRO A 69 16.18 5.15 -12.16
C PRO A 69 16.22 3.79 -11.46
N GLU A 70 16.90 3.69 -10.32
CA GLU A 70 17.05 2.46 -9.55
C GLU A 70 15.75 1.99 -8.89
N THR A 71 14.75 2.87 -8.72
CA THR A 71 13.45 2.52 -8.14
C THR A 71 12.34 2.38 -9.19
N LYS A 72 12.69 2.56 -10.46
CA LYS A 72 11.71 2.43 -11.56
C LYS A 72 11.17 1.00 -11.61
N GLY A 73 9.84 0.88 -11.53
CA GLY A 73 9.16 -0.42 -11.57
C GLY A 73 9.26 -1.22 -10.27
N ILE A 74 9.74 -0.60 -9.17
CA ILE A 74 9.86 -1.29 -7.89
C ILE A 74 8.51 -1.88 -7.47
N SER A 75 8.52 -3.13 -6.99
CA SER A 75 7.31 -3.81 -6.55
C SER A 75 6.85 -3.35 -5.17
N GLY A 76 5.55 -3.47 -4.92
CA GLY A 76 5.00 -3.24 -3.59
C GLY A 76 5.62 -4.16 -2.53
N THR A 77 5.88 -5.40 -2.90
CA THR A 77 6.59 -6.36 -2.03
C THR A 77 7.95 -5.84 -1.61
N ALA A 78 8.75 -5.36 -2.56
CA ALA A 78 10.08 -4.81 -2.27
C ALA A 78 10.01 -3.57 -1.39
N LEU A 79 9.04 -2.69 -1.63
CA LEU A 79 8.81 -1.50 -0.81
C LEU A 79 8.46 -1.85 0.63
N LEU A 80 7.55 -2.79 0.83
CA LEU A 80 7.16 -3.24 2.17
C LEU A 80 8.32 -3.92 2.91
N GLN A 81 9.09 -4.75 2.22
CA GLN A 81 10.30 -5.37 2.78
C GLN A 81 11.30 -4.31 3.25
N ALA A 82 11.54 -3.30 2.42
CA ALA A 82 12.47 -2.21 2.73
C ALA A 82 11.97 -1.37 3.91
N ALA A 83 10.67 -1.07 3.96
CA ALA A 83 10.08 -0.31 5.07
C ALA A 83 10.20 -1.08 6.39
N ARG A 84 9.89 -2.37 6.39
CA ARG A 84 10.06 -3.23 7.57
C ARG A 84 11.52 -3.21 8.05
N ALA A 85 12.46 -3.42 7.15
CA ALA A 85 13.89 -3.42 7.50
C ALA A 85 14.31 -2.08 8.11
N LYS A 86 13.83 -0.96 7.56
CA LYS A 86 14.10 0.38 8.08
C LYS A 86 13.56 0.56 9.50
N LEU A 87 12.33 0.15 9.75
CA LEU A 87 11.72 0.25 11.07
C LEU A 87 12.49 -0.60 12.10
N GLU A 88 12.83 -1.83 11.74
CA GLU A 88 13.60 -2.73 12.61
C GLU A 88 14.99 -2.15 12.94
N GLN A 89 15.67 -1.58 11.94
CA GLN A 89 16.96 -0.91 12.10
C GLN A 89 16.87 0.25 13.10
N GLU A 90 15.77 0.99 13.09
CA GLU A 90 15.53 2.11 14.01
C GLU A 90 14.90 1.67 15.35
N GLY A 91 14.76 0.38 15.57
CA GLY A 91 14.32 -0.19 16.84
C GLY A 91 12.82 -0.24 17.04
N PHE A 92 12.04 -0.21 15.95
CA PHE A 92 10.58 -0.32 15.99
C PHE A 92 10.11 -1.74 15.71
N THR A 93 9.01 -2.11 16.33
CA THR A 93 8.27 -3.34 16.04
C THR A 93 6.91 -2.95 15.47
N ILE A 94 6.49 -3.64 14.41
CA ILE A 94 5.17 -3.41 13.81
C ILE A 94 4.13 -4.21 14.59
N GLY A 95 3.13 -3.52 15.14
CA GLY A 95 2.04 -4.15 15.87
C GLY A 95 0.96 -4.72 14.94
N ASN A 96 0.42 -3.87 14.08
CA ASN A 96 -0.54 -4.27 13.05
C ASN A 96 -0.67 -3.19 11.98
N VAL A 97 -1.23 -3.56 10.85
CA VAL A 97 -1.59 -2.62 9.78
C VAL A 97 -3.00 -2.91 9.27
N ALA A 98 -3.66 -1.88 8.78
CA ALA A 98 -4.94 -1.99 8.09
C ALA A 98 -4.93 -1.06 6.87
N CYS A 99 -5.55 -1.50 5.78
CA CYS A 99 -5.66 -0.68 4.58
C CYS A 99 -7.01 -0.89 3.92
N GLN A 100 -7.61 0.19 3.46
CA GLN A 100 -8.84 0.17 2.68
C GLN A 100 -8.56 0.64 1.26
N LEU A 101 -8.86 -0.21 0.29
CA LEU A 101 -8.84 0.13 -1.13
C LEU A 101 -10.16 0.83 -1.49
N VAL A 102 -10.07 1.93 -2.20
CA VAL A 102 -11.23 2.71 -2.67
C VAL A 102 -11.25 2.73 -4.19
N GLY A 103 -12.27 2.17 -4.79
CA GLY A 103 -12.40 2.14 -6.25
C GLY A 103 -13.42 1.13 -6.73
N GLN A 104 -13.65 1.12 -8.04
CA GLN A 104 -14.59 0.17 -8.67
C GLN A 104 -13.93 -1.19 -8.93
N THR A 105 -12.64 -1.19 -9.18
CA THR A 105 -11.84 -2.39 -9.50
C THR A 105 -10.48 -2.32 -8.80
N PRO A 106 -9.78 -3.44 -8.61
CA PRO A 106 -10.24 -4.81 -8.76
C PRO A 106 -11.20 -5.24 -7.65
N LYS A 107 -11.88 -6.37 -7.82
CA LYS A 107 -12.73 -6.95 -6.77
C LYS A 107 -11.83 -7.64 -5.72
N MET A 108 -11.62 -6.96 -4.61
CA MET A 108 -10.75 -7.44 -3.53
C MET A 108 -11.38 -8.55 -2.70
N GLY A 109 -12.71 -8.52 -2.49
CA GLY A 109 -13.39 -9.45 -1.60
C GLY A 109 -13.01 -10.92 -1.79
N PRO A 110 -13.06 -11.47 -3.03
CA PRO A 110 -12.71 -12.88 -3.27
C PRO A 110 -11.24 -13.22 -2.99
N ARG A 111 -10.35 -12.23 -2.96
CA ARG A 111 -8.91 -12.42 -2.77
C ARG A 111 -8.37 -11.76 -1.50
N ARG A 112 -9.25 -11.29 -0.63
CA ARG A 112 -8.86 -10.58 0.61
C ARG A 112 -7.93 -11.42 1.47
N ALA A 113 -8.30 -12.66 1.74
CA ALA A 113 -7.49 -13.55 2.58
C ALA A 113 -6.10 -13.79 1.99
N GLU A 114 -6.00 -13.93 0.67
CA GLU A 114 -4.74 -14.09 -0.03
C GLU A 114 -3.88 -12.84 0.09
N ALA A 115 -4.46 -11.65 -0.06
CA ALA A 115 -3.77 -10.36 0.09
C ALA A 115 -3.25 -10.18 1.52
N GLU A 116 -4.09 -10.44 2.52
CA GLU A 116 -3.70 -10.35 3.92
C GLU A 116 -2.55 -11.30 4.24
N ALA A 117 -2.62 -12.54 3.77
CA ALA A 117 -1.57 -13.53 3.99
C ALA A 117 -0.24 -13.12 3.32
N ALA A 118 -0.29 -12.58 2.11
CA ALA A 118 0.90 -12.13 1.39
C ALA A 118 1.60 -10.98 2.15
N ILE A 119 0.86 -9.98 2.59
CA ILE A 119 1.41 -8.83 3.32
C ILE A 119 1.85 -9.23 4.73
N GLN A 120 1.10 -10.10 5.41
CA GLN A 120 1.48 -10.62 6.73
C GLN A 120 2.82 -11.35 6.67
N LYS A 121 3.06 -12.13 5.65
CA LYS A 121 4.34 -12.81 5.44
C LYS A 121 5.50 -11.82 5.31
N ILE A 122 5.27 -10.69 4.66
CA ILE A 122 6.28 -9.65 4.47
C ILE A 122 6.52 -8.87 5.76
N LEU A 123 5.46 -8.41 6.41
CA LEU A 123 5.54 -7.50 7.56
C LEU A 123 5.66 -8.20 8.91
N GLY A 124 5.24 -9.45 9.00
CA GLY A 124 5.32 -10.23 10.25
C GLY A 124 4.34 -9.76 11.33
N CYS A 125 3.21 -9.20 10.94
CA CYS A 125 2.20 -8.67 11.85
C CYS A 125 0.77 -8.96 11.33
N PRO A 126 -0.26 -8.84 12.17
CA PRO A 126 -1.65 -8.91 11.69
C PRO A 126 -1.93 -7.84 10.64
N VAL A 127 -2.62 -8.23 9.58
CA VAL A 127 -2.96 -7.38 8.43
C VAL A 127 -4.46 -7.46 8.15
N SER A 128 -5.10 -6.31 8.01
CA SER A 128 -6.50 -6.21 7.61
C SER A 128 -6.59 -5.44 6.30
N ILE A 129 -7.18 -6.07 5.28
CA ILE A 129 -7.44 -5.44 3.99
C ILE A 129 -8.95 -5.37 3.78
N SER A 130 -9.44 -4.18 3.46
CA SER A 130 -10.83 -3.97 3.10
C SER A 130 -10.92 -3.20 1.80
N ALA A 131 -12.12 -3.15 1.22
CA ALA A 131 -12.36 -2.39 0.01
C ALA A 131 -13.74 -1.74 0.07
N THR A 132 -13.86 -0.59 -0.57
CA THR A 132 -15.12 0.13 -0.67
C THR A 132 -15.21 0.84 -2.02
N THR A 133 -16.42 1.24 -2.39
CA THR A 133 -16.65 2.12 -3.55
C THR A 133 -17.07 3.50 -3.06
N THR A 134 -17.15 4.45 -3.97
CA THR A 134 -17.70 5.79 -3.72
C THR A 134 -19.04 5.99 -4.46
N ASP A 135 -19.78 4.91 -4.69
CA ASP A 135 -21.11 4.92 -5.34
C ASP A 135 -21.10 5.69 -6.67
N HIS A 136 -20.10 5.42 -7.51
CA HIS A 136 -19.88 6.05 -8.81
C HIS A 136 -19.58 7.55 -8.76
N MET A 137 -19.27 8.10 -7.57
CA MET A 137 -18.90 9.50 -7.41
C MET A 137 -17.38 9.71 -7.47
N GLY A 138 -16.99 10.84 -8.07
CA GLY A 138 -15.59 11.27 -8.12
C GLY A 138 -14.69 10.37 -8.95
N PHE A 139 -13.38 10.57 -8.85
CA PHE A 139 -12.41 9.85 -9.67
C PHE A 139 -12.37 8.35 -9.36
N THR A 140 -12.62 7.97 -8.13
CA THR A 140 -12.67 6.56 -7.73
C THR A 140 -13.95 5.88 -8.21
N GLY A 141 -15.05 6.64 -8.27
CA GLY A 141 -16.34 6.12 -8.68
C GLY A 141 -16.53 6.08 -10.20
N SER A 142 -15.85 6.96 -10.93
CA SER A 142 -15.90 7.00 -12.40
C SER A 142 -14.97 5.99 -13.07
N GLY A 143 -14.06 5.37 -12.31
CA GLY A 143 -13.04 4.49 -12.87
C GLY A 143 -11.81 5.24 -13.42
N GLU A 144 -11.68 6.52 -13.15
CA GLU A 144 -10.50 7.30 -13.54
C GLU A 144 -9.27 6.88 -12.73
N GLY A 145 -9.46 6.56 -11.45
CA GLY A 145 -8.37 6.21 -10.56
C GLY A 145 -8.82 5.35 -9.37
N ARG A 146 -7.86 5.07 -8.51
CA ARG A 146 -8.07 4.35 -7.26
C ARG A 146 -7.38 5.11 -6.14
N ALA A 147 -7.85 4.90 -4.90
CA ALA A 147 -7.21 5.42 -3.71
C ALA A 147 -7.06 4.30 -2.67
N ALA A 148 -6.16 4.49 -1.73
CA ALA A 148 -6.01 3.61 -0.58
C ALA A 148 -5.71 4.45 0.66
N VAL A 149 -6.30 4.06 1.77
CA VAL A 149 -6.06 4.65 3.09
C VAL A 149 -5.56 3.55 4.02
N ALA A 150 -4.44 3.79 4.66
CA ALA A 150 -3.83 2.82 5.56
C ALA A 150 -3.58 3.41 6.94
N THR A 151 -3.59 2.52 7.92
CA THR A 151 -3.14 2.83 9.28
C THR A 151 -2.11 1.80 9.70
N ALA A 152 -1.21 2.21 10.58
CA ALA A 152 -0.22 1.33 11.18
C ALA A 152 -0.11 1.63 12.67
N LEU A 153 0.19 0.60 13.45
CA LEU A 153 0.56 0.75 14.84
C LEU A 153 1.94 0.14 15.03
N VAL A 154 2.86 0.93 15.58
CA VAL A 154 4.22 0.49 15.88
C VAL A 154 4.59 0.83 17.32
N TYR A 155 5.58 0.15 17.86
CA TYR A 155 6.09 0.43 19.21
C TYR A 155 7.58 0.17 19.32
#